data_e47fbca514131ae4e50bbd659f621f96
#
_entry.id   e47fbca514131ae4e50bbd659f621f96
#
_cell.length_a   1.000
_cell.length_b   1.000
_cell.length_c   1.000
_cell.angle_alpha   90.00
_cell.angle_beta   90.00
_cell.angle_gamma   90.00
#
_symmetry.space_group_name_H-M   'P 1'
#
loop_
_entity.id
_entity.type
_entity.pdbx_description
1 polymer ?
#
loop_
_entity_poly.entity_id
_entity_poly.type
_entity_poly.pdbx_seq_one_letter_code
_entity_poly.pdbx_strand_id
1 'polypeptide(L)'
;MKKSLLATVVLVLFAATAMAQQLYVGSYNIRYQNNDDARDGNGWKQRCPVVCAQIAFEHPDVLGTQEVLHGQLKDMLQLLPDYDYIGVGRDDGKKAGEYAAIFYDKQRLRLMDSGHFWLSETPEKPALGWDAACIRICTWGKFRDRKSRKTFFFFNLHMDHMGVVARREGAKLVIERIRQLAGHTPVVLTGDFNVDQRSEVYTIFTTSGLLRDCYEHARQRFAENGTFNNYQADRKTSSRIDHVMVSPAFTVDRYGILTNTYWNGQGDQADRRLPSDHYPVFVHLSF
;
A
#
# COMPACT_ATOMS: atom_id res chain seq x y z
N MET A 1 -46.32 22.66 58.21
CA MET A 1 -45.77 23.15 56.95
C MET A 1 -44.61 22.27 56.54
N LYS A 2 -44.85 21.33 55.62
CA LYS A 2 -43.80 20.42 55.09
C LYS A 2 -43.26 21.04 53.83
N LYS A 3 -41.97 21.42 53.80
CA LYS A 3 -41.26 21.87 52.62
C LYS A 3 -40.81 20.65 51.81
N SER A 4 -41.41 20.44 50.67
CA SER A 4 -40.97 19.41 49.71
C SER A 4 -39.75 19.93 48.94
N LEU A 5 -38.61 19.21 49.06
CA LEU A 5 -37.37 19.49 48.35
C LEU A 5 -37.40 18.69 47.05
N LEU A 6 -37.66 19.37 45.94
CA LEU A 6 -37.62 18.75 44.60
C LEU A 6 -36.17 18.69 44.12
N ALA A 7 -35.59 17.51 44.18
CA ALA A 7 -34.25 17.26 43.63
C ALA A 7 -34.34 17.05 42.13
N THR A 8 -33.88 18.02 41.35
CA THR A 8 -33.75 17.93 39.88
C THR A 8 -32.50 17.16 39.57
N VAL A 9 -32.65 15.92 39.15
CA VAL A 9 -31.51 15.11 38.62
C VAL A 9 -31.29 15.54 37.18
N VAL A 10 -30.19 16.26 36.94
CA VAL A 10 -29.72 16.61 35.59
C VAL A 10 -28.98 15.40 35.05
N LEU A 11 -29.61 14.66 34.15
CA LEU A 11 -28.99 13.55 33.42
C LEU A 11 -28.16 14.15 32.31
N VAL A 12 -26.83 14.27 32.50
CA VAL A 12 -25.89 14.65 31.45
C VAL A 12 -25.65 13.42 30.56
N LEU A 13 -26.38 13.34 29.47
CA LEU A 13 -26.09 12.39 28.38
C LEU A 13 -24.80 12.81 27.70
N PHE A 14 -23.68 12.19 28.07
CA PHE A 14 -22.48 12.18 27.24
C PHE A 14 -22.81 11.36 25.97
N ALA A 15 -23.20 12.03 24.91
CA ALA A 15 -23.15 11.46 23.57
C ALA A 15 -21.65 11.27 23.25
N ALA A 16 -21.10 10.10 23.56
CA ALA A 16 -19.84 9.67 23.01
C ALA A 16 -20.06 9.54 21.50
N THR A 17 -19.73 10.58 20.75
CA THR A 17 -19.57 10.47 19.30
C THR A 17 -18.50 9.40 19.11
N ALA A 18 -18.92 8.21 18.70
CA ALA A 18 -18.01 7.19 18.28
C ALA A 18 -17.21 7.78 17.10
N MET A 19 -16.04 8.33 17.40
CA MET A 19 -15.08 8.73 16.36
C MET A 19 -14.85 7.49 15.51
N ALA A 20 -15.31 7.54 14.25
CA ALA A 20 -15.05 6.46 13.31
C ALA A 20 -13.56 6.16 13.34
N GLN A 21 -13.21 4.92 13.69
CA GLN A 21 -11.82 4.56 13.90
C GLN A 21 -11.13 4.51 12.55
N GLN A 22 -10.18 5.42 12.38
CA GLN A 22 -9.43 5.58 11.14
C GLN A 22 -8.28 4.58 11.08
N LEU A 23 -8.08 4.01 9.89
CA LEU A 23 -6.93 3.24 9.47
C LEU A 23 -6.26 4.02 8.33
N TYR A 24 -4.97 4.30 8.47
CA TYR A 24 -4.19 5.00 7.45
C TYR A 24 -3.31 4.00 6.71
N VAL A 25 -3.54 3.83 5.42
CA VAL A 25 -2.88 2.82 4.59
C VAL A 25 -2.17 3.45 3.40
N GLY A 26 -1.16 2.79 2.88
CA GLY A 26 -0.45 3.27 1.70
C GLY A 26 0.00 2.17 0.74
N SER A 27 0.35 2.59 -0.48
CA SER A 27 1.05 1.81 -1.49
C SER A 27 2.21 2.65 -2.04
N TYR A 28 3.41 2.07 -2.11
CA TYR A 28 4.57 2.77 -2.61
C TYR A 28 5.55 1.83 -3.32
N ASN A 29 5.60 1.87 -4.65
CA ASN A 29 6.72 1.32 -5.38
C ASN A 29 7.94 2.21 -5.14
N ILE A 30 8.92 1.71 -4.37
CA ILE A 30 10.10 2.48 -3.95
C ILE A 30 11.26 2.41 -4.94
N ARG A 31 11.08 1.73 -6.04
CA ARG A 31 12.09 1.42 -7.06
C ARG A 31 13.28 0.62 -6.50
N TYR A 32 13.58 -0.52 -7.09
CA TYR A 32 14.72 -1.33 -6.69
C TYR A 32 16.04 -0.63 -6.95
N GLN A 33 17.04 -1.00 -6.13
CA GLN A 33 18.40 -0.49 -6.30
C GLN A 33 19.05 -1.12 -7.54
N ASN A 34 19.50 -0.29 -8.48
CA ASN A 34 20.22 -0.71 -9.67
C ASN A 34 21.32 0.31 -10.03
N ASN A 35 22.24 -0.12 -10.90
CA ASN A 35 23.38 0.69 -11.29
C ASN A 35 23.04 1.78 -12.31
N ASP A 36 22.00 1.60 -13.10
CA ASP A 36 21.59 2.58 -14.12
C ASP A 36 21.01 3.81 -13.44
N ASP A 37 20.06 3.62 -12.53
CA ASP A 37 19.52 4.70 -11.71
C ASP A 37 20.63 5.41 -10.89
N ALA A 38 21.64 4.66 -10.41
CA ALA A 38 22.76 5.24 -9.68
C ALA A 38 23.64 6.14 -10.56
N ARG A 39 23.88 5.76 -11.82
CA ARG A 39 24.61 6.61 -12.79
C ARG A 39 23.85 7.88 -13.13
N ASP A 40 22.52 7.80 -13.16
CA ASP A 40 21.65 8.94 -13.47
C ASP A 40 21.35 9.84 -12.25
N GLY A 41 22.00 9.56 -11.11
CA GLY A 41 21.84 10.32 -9.86
C GLY A 41 20.59 9.97 -9.05
N ASN A 42 19.88 8.90 -9.42
CA ASN A 42 18.70 8.38 -8.73
C ASN A 42 19.02 7.12 -7.91
N GLY A 43 20.26 6.95 -7.47
CA GLY A 43 20.70 5.79 -6.71
C GLY A 43 19.98 5.63 -5.37
N TRP A 44 19.83 4.40 -4.92
CA TRP A 44 19.15 4.09 -3.66
C TRP A 44 19.74 4.84 -2.45
N LYS A 45 21.07 4.98 -2.39
CA LYS A 45 21.75 5.67 -1.30
C LYS A 45 21.28 7.14 -1.13
N GLN A 46 20.99 7.82 -2.23
CA GLN A 46 20.45 9.18 -2.23
C GLN A 46 18.96 9.19 -1.88
N ARG A 47 18.19 8.25 -2.43
CA ARG A 47 16.73 8.19 -2.28
C ARG A 47 16.25 7.63 -0.95
N CYS A 48 16.99 6.67 -0.37
CA CYS A 48 16.58 5.97 0.85
C CYS A 48 16.22 6.90 2.02
N PRO A 49 17.05 7.89 2.39
CA PRO A 49 16.70 8.82 3.48
C PRO A 49 15.40 9.60 3.20
N VAL A 50 15.15 9.95 1.94
CA VAL A 50 13.97 10.73 1.55
C VAL A 50 12.72 9.89 1.54
N VAL A 51 12.79 8.67 0.97
CA VAL A 51 11.69 7.68 0.99
C VAL A 51 11.29 7.38 2.43
N CYS A 52 12.29 7.10 3.29
CA CYS A 52 12.01 6.79 4.70
C CYS A 52 11.49 8.01 5.47
N ALA A 53 12.02 9.21 5.22
CA ALA A 53 11.51 10.44 5.84
C ALA A 53 10.05 10.72 5.44
N GLN A 54 9.68 10.48 4.19
CA GLN A 54 8.30 10.60 3.73
C GLN A 54 7.38 9.58 4.42
N ILE A 55 7.81 8.32 4.51
CA ILE A 55 7.05 7.27 5.21
C ILE A 55 6.91 7.61 6.70
N ALA A 56 7.99 8.07 7.35
CA ALA A 56 7.98 8.45 8.76
C ALA A 56 7.09 9.68 9.03
N PHE A 57 7.06 10.65 8.11
CA PHE A 57 6.23 11.85 8.22
C PHE A 57 4.74 11.53 8.06
N GLU A 58 4.38 10.76 7.05
CA GLU A 58 3.01 10.31 6.81
C GLU A 58 2.55 9.32 7.88
N HIS A 59 3.43 8.49 8.36
CA HIS A 59 3.23 7.50 9.40
C HIS A 59 1.99 6.60 9.18
N PRO A 60 1.89 5.91 8.02
CA PRO A 60 0.77 5.01 7.78
C PRO A 60 0.76 3.84 8.76
N ASP A 61 -0.43 3.39 9.19
CA ASP A 61 -0.58 2.21 10.04
C ASP A 61 -0.07 0.94 9.32
N VAL A 62 -0.25 0.88 7.99
CA VAL A 62 0.25 -0.22 7.13
C VAL A 62 0.54 0.29 5.72
N LEU A 63 1.64 -0.16 5.13
CA LEU A 63 2.13 0.26 3.83
C LEU A 63 2.56 -0.95 3.00
N GLY A 64 1.95 -1.13 1.82
CA GLY A 64 2.45 -2.04 0.79
C GLY A 64 3.58 -1.38 0.01
N THR A 65 4.71 -2.06 -0.13
CA THR A 65 5.85 -1.58 -0.92
C THR A 65 6.19 -2.56 -2.03
N GLN A 66 6.64 -2.06 -3.17
CA GLN A 66 7.01 -2.87 -4.32
C GLN A 66 8.46 -2.59 -4.71
N GLU A 67 9.08 -3.53 -5.42
CA GLU A 67 10.47 -3.50 -5.88
C GLU A 67 11.54 -3.49 -4.78
N VAL A 68 11.19 -3.86 -3.56
CA VAL A 68 12.12 -3.79 -2.44
C VAL A 68 13.10 -4.95 -2.48
N LEU A 69 14.39 -4.68 -2.60
CA LEU A 69 15.44 -5.70 -2.44
C LEU A 69 15.76 -5.93 -0.95
N HIS A 70 16.29 -7.11 -0.63
CA HIS A 70 16.63 -7.45 0.76
C HIS A 70 17.58 -6.44 1.43
N GLY A 71 18.50 -5.84 0.68
CA GLY A 71 19.36 -4.75 1.17
C GLY A 71 18.57 -3.50 1.53
N GLN A 72 17.65 -3.09 0.63
CA GLN A 72 16.78 -1.94 0.85
C GLN A 72 15.86 -2.12 2.06
N LEU A 73 15.33 -3.35 2.29
CA LEU A 73 14.57 -3.66 3.50
C LEU A 73 15.34 -3.36 4.77
N LYS A 74 16.61 -3.76 4.84
CA LYS A 74 17.48 -3.51 6.01
C LYS A 74 17.69 -2.02 6.24
N ASP A 75 17.98 -1.28 5.16
CA ASP A 75 18.19 0.17 5.24
C ASP A 75 16.90 0.87 5.73
N MET A 76 15.74 0.47 5.20
CA MET A 76 14.45 1.03 5.62
C MET A 76 14.15 0.74 7.10
N LEU A 77 14.36 -0.48 7.58
CA LEU A 77 14.13 -0.83 8.98
C LEU A 77 15.02 -0.07 9.96
N GLN A 78 16.23 0.30 9.55
CA GLN A 78 17.11 1.15 10.37
C GLN A 78 16.56 2.58 10.52
N LEU A 79 15.91 3.11 9.48
CA LEU A 79 15.36 4.45 9.43
C LEU A 79 13.89 4.55 9.88
N LEU A 80 13.20 3.40 9.98
CA LEU A 80 11.79 3.27 10.36
C LEU A 80 11.62 2.35 11.58
N PRO A 81 12.14 2.74 12.76
CA PRO A 81 12.22 1.85 13.94
C PRO A 81 10.84 1.45 14.51
N ASP A 82 9.78 2.20 14.20
CA ASP A 82 8.41 1.90 14.64
C ASP A 82 7.76 0.79 13.81
N TYR A 83 8.33 0.49 12.65
CA TYR A 83 7.79 -0.50 11.71
C TYR A 83 8.46 -1.87 11.88
N ASP A 84 7.68 -2.88 11.52
CA ASP A 84 8.15 -4.21 11.16
C ASP A 84 7.60 -4.54 9.77
N TYR A 85 8.01 -5.65 9.18
CA TYR A 85 7.55 -6.04 7.86
C TYR A 85 7.23 -7.53 7.75
N ILE A 86 6.44 -7.87 6.73
CA ILE A 86 6.24 -9.24 6.24
C ILE A 86 6.49 -9.29 4.73
N GLY A 87 6.89 -10.46 4.25
CA GLY A 87 7.17 -10.73 2.84
C GLY A 87 8.47 -11.50 2.66
N VAL A 88 8.63 -12.01 1.46
CA VAL A 88 9.82 -12.77 1.02
C VAL A 88 10.25 -12.33 -0.38
N GLY A 89 11.49 -12.63 -0.75
CA GLY A 89 11.98 -12.42 -2.10
C GLY A 89 11.28 -13.32 -3.10
N ARG A 90 10.83 -12.75 -4.21
CA ARG A 90 9.99 -13.44 -5.20
C ARG A 90 10.67 -14.60 -5.91
N ASP A 91 12.01 -14.58 -6.01
CA ASP A 91 12.76 -15.54 -6.82
C ASP A 91 13.01 -16.88 -6.09
N ASP A 92 13.07 -16.88 -4.75
CA ASP A 92 13.39 -18.08 -3.96
C ASP A 92 12.44 -18.32 -2.77
N GLY A 93 11.49 -17.41 -2.54
CA GLY A 93 10.65 -17.44 -1.35
C GLY A 93 11.40 -17.17 -0.05
N LYS A 94 12.59 -16.57 -0.13
CA LYS A 94 13.45 -16.21 1.01
C LYS A 94 13.98 -14.79 0.87
N LYS A 95 15.16 -14.61 0.24
CA LYS A 95 15.85 -13.32 0.16
C LYS A 95 16.18 -12.86 -1.26
N ALA A 96 16.03 -13.72 -2.26
CA ALA A 96 16.37 -13.40 -3.63
C ALA A 96 15.22 -12.71 -4.37
N GLY A 97 15.58 -11.74 -5.19
CA GLY A 97 14.64 -10.94 -5.98
C GLY A 97 13.94 -9.85 -5.17
N GLU A 98 13.01 -9.20 -5.82
CA GLU A 98 12.21 -8.12 -5.25
C GLU A 98 11.11 -8.67 -4.33
N TYR A 99 10.80 -7.91 -3.30
CA TYR A 99 9.69 -8.16 -2.38
C TYR A 99 8.48 -7.30 -2.78
N ALA A 100 7.30 -7.85 -2.62
CA ALA A 100 6.08 -7.08 -2.40
C ALA A 100 5.85 -7.02 -0.88
N ALA A 101 6.68 -6.23 -0.18
CA ALA A 101 6.71 -6.22 1.28
C ALA A 101 5.55 -5.39 1.86
N ILE A 102 5.08 -5.79 3.04
CA ILE A 102 4.11 -5.03 3.81
C ILE A 102 4.78 -4.56 5.09
N PHE A 103 5.00 -3.24 5.22
CA PHE A 103 5.44 -2.60 6.45
C PHE A 103 4.22 -2.23 7.29
N TYR A 104 4.32 -2.39 8.60
CA TYR A 104 3.24 -2.03 9.52
C TYR A 104 3.78 -1.45 10.83
N ASP A 105 3.09 -0.45 11.36
CA ASP A 105 3.36 0.09 12.70
C ASP A 105 3.03 -0.99 13.75
N LYS A 106 4.07 -1.53 14.39
CA LYS A 106 3.96 -2.61 15.39
C LYS A 106 3.30 -2.16 16.70
N GLN A 107 3.24 -0.85 16.97
CA GLN A 107 2.52 -0.32 18.12
C GLN A 107 1.02 -0.20 17.83
N ARG A 108 0.67 0.11 16.59
CA ARG A 108 -0.71 0.26 16.14
C ARG A 108 -1.37 -1.07 15.78
N LEU A 109 -0.66 -1.95 15.09
CA LEU A 109 -1.19 -3.20 14.57
C LEU A 109 -0.52 -4.41 15.24
N ARG A 110 -1.31 -5.48 15.41
CA ARG A 110 -0.83 -6.81 15.76
C ARG A 110 -0.98 -7.72 14.54
N LEU A 111 0.12 -8.24 14.06
CA LEU A 111 0.12 -9.31 13.07
C LEU A 111 -0.44 -10.59 13.71
N MET A 112 -1.48 -11.17 13.10
CA MET A 112 -2.17 -12.38 13.57
C MET A 112 -1.77 -13.59 12.74
N ASP A 113 -1.58 -13.38 11.42
CA ASP A 113 -1.22 -14.39 10.46
C ASP A 113 -0.64 -13.72 9.20
N SER A 114 0.17 -14.41 8.42
CA SER A 114 0.74 -13.89 7.19
C SER A 114 1.15 -14.99 6.24
N GLY A 115 1.27 -14.65 4.96
CA GLY A 115 1.76 -15.55 3.94
C GLY A 115 1.97 -14.84 2.62
N HIS A 116 2.21 -15.63 1.61
CA HIS A 116 2.41 -15.16 0.24
C HIS A 116 1.99 -16.24 -0.75
N PHE A 117 1.82 -15.86 -1.98
CA PHE A 117 1.61 -16.77 -3.11
C PHE A 117 2.14 -16.13 -4.38
N TRP A 118 2.61 -16.94 -5.32
CA TRP A 118 3.09 -16.49 -6.61
C TRP A 118 1.95 -16.30 -7.58
N LEU A 119 2.06 -15.27 -8.43
CA LEU A 119 1.10 -15.00 -9.50
C LEU A 119 1.42 -15.87 -10.70
N SER A 120 1.13 -17.16 -10.57
CA SER A 120 1.40 -18.19 -11.58
C SER A 120 0.41 -19.35 -11.45
N GLU A 121 0.47 -20.29 -12.39
CA GLU A 121 -0.32 -21.53 -12.36
C GLU A 121 0.07 -22.46 -11.18
N THR A 122 1.21 -22.18 -10.52
CA THR A 122 1.69 -22.90 -9.34
C THR A 122 1.96 -21.92 -8.20
N PRO A 123 0.91 -21.38 -7.57
CA PRO A 123 1.04 -20.27 -6.62
C PRO A 123 1.75 -20.62 -5.31
N GLU A 124 2.08 -21.88 -5.06
CA GLU A 124 2.75 -22.38 -3.85
C GLU A 124 4.28 -22.32 -3.94
N LYS A 125 4.85 -22.02 -5.11
CA LYS A 125 6.31 -22.00 -5.34
C LYS A 125 6.70 -20.92 -6.35
N PRO A 126 7.99 -20.45 -6.30
CA PRO A 126 8.49 -19.50 -7.29
C PRO A 126 8.35 -20.06 -8.72
N ALA A 127 7.64 -19.34 -9.58
CA ALA A 127 7.50 -19.68 -10.99
C ALA A 127 7.12 -18.43 -11.79
N LEU A 128 7.51 -18.39 -13.07
CA LEU A 128 6.92 -17.49 -14.05
C LEU A 128 5.47 -17.94 -14.27
N GLY A 129 4.54 -16.98 -14.27
CA GLY A 129 3.14 -17.24 -14.55
C GLY A 129 2.77 -16.85 -15.98
N TRP A 130 2.15 -17.76 -16.72
CA TRP A 130 1.63 -17.53 -18.07
C TRP A 130 2.69 -16.92 -19.02
N ASP A 131 2.44 -15.69 -19.50
CA ASP A 131 3.34 -14.93 -20.36
C ASP A 131 4.17 -13.87 -19.62
N ALA A 132 4.35 -14.01 -18.29
CA ALA A 132 5.07 -13.05 -17.47
C ALA A 132 6.55 -12.94 -17.85
N ALA A 133 7.08 -11.72 -17.85
CA ALA A 133 8.51 -11.46 -18.03
C ALA A 133 9.33 -11.72 -16.74
N CYS A 134 8.68 -11.61 -15.57
CA CYS A 134 9.31 -11.78 -14.26
C CYS A 134 8.43 -12.63 -13.33
N ILE A 135 9.06 -13.32 -12.37
CA ILE A 135 8.34 -13.95 -11.27
C ILE A 135 7.63 -12.85 -10.47
N ARG A 136 6.35 -13.05 -10.15
CA ARG A 136 5.51 -12.09 -9.41
C ARG A 136 4.90 -12.74 -8.19
N ILE A 137 4.77 -11.97 -7.13
CA ILE A 137 4.32 -12.44 -5.81
C ILE A 137 3.28 -11.49 -5.23
N CYS A 138 2.36 -12.04 -4.47
CA CYS A 138 1.45 -11.31 -3.60
C CYS A 138 1.73 -11.72 -2.15
N THR A 139 2.01 -10.75 -1.29
CA THR A 139 2.15 -10.92 0.16
C THR A 139 0.84 -10.54 0.82
N TRP A 140 0.47 -11.24 1.91
CA TRP A 140 -0.69 -10.88 2.70
C TRP A 140 -0.42 -10.98 4.20
N GLY A 141 -1.11 -10.16 4.97
CA GLY A 141 -1.13 -10.20 6.42
C GLY A 141 -2.55 -10.05 6.97
N LYS A 142 -2.86 -10.80 8.02
CA LYS A 142 -4.06 -10.62 8.85
C LYS A 142 -3.67 -9.80 10.06
N PHE A 143 -4.21 -8.60 10.16
CA PHE A 143 -3.88 -7.66 11.22
C PHE A 143 -5.07 -7.44 12.16
N ARG A 144 -4.77 -7.22 13.43
CA ARG A 144 -5.71 -6.68 14.41
C ARG A 144 -5.26 -5.30 14.83
N ASP A 145 -6.11 -4.33 14.61
CA ASP A 145 -5.92 -2.98 15.15
C ASP A 145 -6.04 -3.02 16.67
N ARG A 146 -4.98 -2.62 17.38
CA ARG A 146 -4.91 -2.64 18.84
C ARG A 146 -5.90 -1.66 19.46
N LYS A 147 -6.19 -0.55 18.79
CA LYS A 147 -7.07 0.51 19.25
C LYS A 147 -8.55 0.14 19.04
N SER A 148 -8.94 -0.24 17.85
CA SER A 148 -10.33 -0.59 17.51
C SER A 148 -10.69 -2.04 17.83
N ARG A 149 -9.71 -2.90 18.00
CA ARG A 149 -9.85 -4.36 18.13
C ARG A 149 -10.40 -5.04 16.88
N LYS A 150 -10.64 -4.29 15.80
CA LYS A 150 -11.08 -4.83 14.52
C LYS A 150 -9.95 -5.58 13.82
N THR A 151 -10.33 -6.56 13.02
CA THR A 151 -9.41 -7.39 12.24
C THR A 151 -9.66 -7.15 10.76
N PHE A 152 -8.59 -7.11 9.98
CA PHE A 152 -8.65 -6.97 8.53
C PHE A 152 -7.49 -7.73 7.88
N PHE A 153 -7.63 -8.02 6.59
CA PHE A 153 -6.54 -8.51 5.75
C PHE A 153 -5.96 -7.37 4.92
N PHE A 154 -4.66 -7.38 4.77
CA PHE A 154 -3.93 -6.49 3.89
C PHE A 154 -3.15 -7.34 2.89
N PHE A 155 -3.37 -7.11 1.60
CA PHE A 155 -2.68 -7.75 0.49
C PHE A 155 -1.83 -6.71 -0.22
N ASN A 156 -0.64 -7.11 -0.66
CA ASN A 156 0.24 -6.27 -1.46
C ASN A 156 0.85 -7.07 -2.60
N LEU A 157 0.79 -6.54 -3.81
CA LEU A 157 1.27 -7.21 -5.01
C LEU A 157 2.10 -6.28 -5.91
N HIS A 158 2.84 -6.89 -6.83
CA HIS A 158 3.41 -6.21 -7.99
C HIS A 158 3.16 -7.11 -9.21
N MET A 159 2.27 -6.66 -10.10
CA MET A 159 1.89 -7.42 -11.30
C MET A 159 2.94 -7.31 -12.40
N ASP A 160 2.88 -8.21 -13.39
CA ASP A 160 3.87 -8.21 -14.47
C ASP A 160 3.71 -7.00 -15.40
N HIS A 161 4.83 -6.42 -15.81
CA HIS A 161 4.85 -5.21 -16.64
C HIS A 161 4.67 -5.49 -18.15
N MET A 162 4.90 -6.74 -18.59
CA MET A 162 4.82 -7.16 -20.01
C MET A 162 3.63 -8.10 -20.27
N GLY A 163 3.52 -9.17 -19.49
CA GLY A 163 2.58 -10.25 -19.71
C GLY A 163 1.12 -9.83 -19.55
N VAL A 164 0.36 -9.79 -20.64
CA VAL A 164 -1.06 -9.41 -20.63
C VAL A 164 -1.90 -10.53 -20.00
N VAL A 165 -1.62 -11.79 -20.38
CA VAL A 165 -2.30 -12.96 -19.80
C VAL A 165 -1.95 -13.10 -18.32
N ALA A 166 -0.67 -12.93 -17.97
CA ALA A 166 -0.19 -12.99 -16.59
C ALA A 166 -0.90 -11.98 -15.69
N ARG A 167 -1.09 -10.73 -16.14
CA ARG A 167 -1.86 -9.74 -15.38
C ARG A 167 -3.32 -10.13 -15.23
N ARG A 168 -3.97 -10.58 -16.31
CA ARG A 168 -5.38 -10.95 -16.30
C ARG A 168 -5.65 -12.17 -15.40
N GLU A 169 -4.91 -13.25 -15.59
CA GLU A 169 -5.08 -14.48 -14.81
C GLU A 169 -4.57 -14.31 -13.37
N GLY A 170 -3.49 -13.54 -13.18
CA GLY A 170 -3.02 -13.12 -11.86
C GLY A 170 -4.07 -12.35 -11.07
N ALA A 171 -4.81 -11.45 -11.70
CA ALA A 171 -5.92 -10.75 -11.05
C ALA A 171 -7.03 -11.69 -10.58
N LYS A 172 -7.42 -12.66 -11.42
CA LYS A 172 -8.41 -13.68 -11.05
C LYS A 172 -7.93 -14.54 -9.88
N LEU A 173 -6.66 -14.96 -9.90
CA LEU A 173 -6.03 -15.70 -8.81
C LEU A 173 -6.06 -14.90 -7.49
N VAL A 174 -5.71 -13.61 -7.53
CA VAL A 174 -5.74 -12.75 -6.34
C VAL A 174 -7.16 -12.66 -5.76
N ILE A 175 -8.17 -12.46 -6.60
CA ILE A 175 -9.58 -12.45 -6.18
C ILE A 175 -9.99 -13.77 -5.53
N GLU A 176 -9.58 -14.89 -6.10
CA GLU A 176 -9.86 -16.22 -5.54
C GLU A 176 -9.17 -16.38 -4.17
N ARG A 177 -7.90 -16.04 -4.06
CA ARG A 177 -7.15 -16.12 -2.79
C ARG A 177 -7.72 -15.19 -1.71
N ILE A 178 -8.19 -13.99 -2.08
CA ILE A 178 -8.90 -13.10 -1.14
C ILE A 178 -10.17 -13.79 -0.62
N ARG A 179 -10.98 -14.41 -1.47
CA ARG A 179 -12.19 -15.15 -1.04
C ARG A 179 -11.85 -16.27 -0.07
N GLN A 180 -10.83 -17.07 -0.39
CA GLN A 180 -10.41 -18.21 0.41
C GLN A 180 -9.85 -17.80 1.79
N LEU A 181 -9.00 -16.77 1.83
CA LEU A 181 -8.28 -16.37 3.04
C LEU A 181 -9.12 -15.46 3.94
N ALA A 182 -9.75 -14.45 3.35
CA ALA A 182 -10.42 -13.40 4.12
C ALA A 182 -11.90 -13.72 4.44
N GLY A 183 -12.59 -14.48 3.58
CA GLY A 183 -14.02 -14.72 3.74
C GLY A 183 -14.80 -13.41 3.82
N HIS A 184 -15.41 -13.13 4.97
CA HIS A 184 -16.14 -11.88 5.25
C HIS A 184 -15.30 -10.82 5.99
N THR A 185 -14.05 -11.11 6.32
CA THR A 185 -13.16 -10.16 7.00
C THR A 185 -12.83 -9.01 6.06
N PRO A 186 -12.85 -7.75 6.52
CA PRO A 186 -12.47 -6.58 5.70
C PRO A 186 -11.10 -6.73 5.05
N VAL A 187 -10.98 -6.27 3.81
CA VAL A 187 -9.77 -6.42 2.98
C VAL A 187 -9.30 -5.07 2.46
N VAL A 188 -7.99 -4.85 2.50
CA VAL A 188 -7.26 -3.82 1.75
C VAL A 188 -6.33 -4.55 0.78
N LEU A 189 -6.33 -4.15 -0.48
CA LEU A 189 -5.40 -4.60 -1.51
C LEU A 189 -4.63 -3.39 -2.05
N THR A 190 -3.32 -3.46 -2.02
CA THR A 190 -2.41 -2.45 -2.56
C THR A 190 -1.47 -3.05 -3.58
N GLY A 191 -0.88 -2.22 -4.41
CA GLY A 191 0.19 -2.67 -5.30
C GLY A 191 0.42 -1.78 -6.49
N ASP A 192 1.49 -2.10 -7.20
CA ASP A 192 1.72 -1.71 -8.58
C ASP A 192 1.09 -2.78 -9.49
N PHE A 193 -0.02 -2.42 -10.12
CA PHE A 193 -0.72 -3.34 -11.00
C PHE A 193 -0.16 -3.35 -12.44
N ASN A 194 0.77 -2.44 -12.75
CA ASN A 194 1.30 -2.22 -14.09
C ASN A 194 0.23 -2.00 -15.18
N VAL A 195 -0.96 -1.60 -14.75
CA VAL A 195 -2.10 -1.22 -15.59
C VAL A 195 -2.88 -0.09 -14.95
N ASP A 196 -3.42 0.78 -15.78
CA ASP A 196 -4.24 1.89 -15.30
C ASP A 196 -5.73 1.53 -15.16
N GLN A 197 -6.50 2.48 -14.69
CA GLN A 197 -7.93 2.38 -14.38
C GLN A 197 -8.83 2.10 -15.61
N ARG A 198 -8.28 2.05 -16.82
CA ARG A 198 -9.01 1.76 -18.07
C ARG A 198 -8.83 0.31 -18.55
N SER A 199 -8.01 -0.46 -17.85
CA SER A 199 -7.64 -1.81 -18.26
C SER A 199 -8.71 -2.86 -17.89
N GLU A 200 -8.69 -3.99 -18.61
CA GLU A 200 -9.47 -5.18 -18.26
C GLU A 200 -9.14 -5.68 -16.83
N VAL A 201 -7.87 -5.65 -16.46
CA VAL A 201 -7.37 -6.10 -15.15
C VAL A 201 -7.98 -5.28 -14.02
N TYR A 202 -8.02 -3.95 -14.16
CA TYR A 202 -8.69 -3.08 -13.21
C TYR A 202 -10.19 -3.43 -13.10
N THR A 203 -10.84 -3.68 -14.24
CA THR A 203 -12.24 -4.08 -14.28
C THR A 203 -12.49 -5.40 -13.54
N ILE A 204 -11.60 -6.40 -13.67
CA ILE A 204 -11.69 -7.68 -12.93
C ILE A 204 -11.74 -7.43 -11.42
N PHE A 205 -10.88 -6.56 -10.88
CA PHE A 205 -10.89 -6.25 -9.45
C PHE A 205 -12.16 -5.50 -9.02
N THR A 206 -12.55 -4.46 -9.74
CA THR A 206 -13.65 -3.56 -9.35
C THR A 206 -15.04 -4.17 -9.57
N THR A 207 -15.18 -5.16 -10.46
CA THR A 207 -16.43 -5.89 -10.68
C THR A 207 -16.54 -7.22 -9.93
N SER A 208 -15.50 -7.55 -9.15
CA SER A 208 -15.45 -8.83 -8.38
C SER A 208 -16.53 -8.97 -7.30
N GLY A 209 -17.17 -7.87 -6.92
CA GLY A 209 -18.07 -7.79 -5.76
C GLY A 209 -17.33 -7.78 -4.41
N LEU A 210 -15.99 -7.93 -4.40
CA LEU A 210 -15.18 -7.95 -3.18
C LEU A 210 -14.48 -6.63 -2.91
N LEU A 211 -14.07 -5.92 -3.95
CA LEU A 211 -13.19 -4.76 -3.88
C LEU A 211 -13.76 -3.57 -4.65
N ARG A 212 -13.42 -2.38 -4.20
CA ARG A 212 -13.68 -1.13 -4.88
C ARG A 212 -12.46 -0.20 -4.79
N ASP A 213 -12.23 0.59 -5.82
CA ASP A 213 -11.09 1.53 -5.87
C ASP A 213 -11.29 2.67 -4.88
N CYS A 214 -10.29 2.91 -4.04
CA CYS A 214 -10.30 4.02 -3.09
C CYS A 214 -10.35 5.38 -3.78
N TYR A 215 -9.73 5.55 -4.93
CA TYR A 215 -9.79 6.80 -5.68
C TYR A 215 -11.24 7.17 -6.03
N GLU A 216 -12.01 6.22 -6.56
CA GLU A 216 -13.39 6.48 -7.02
C GLU A 216 -14.37 6.72 -5.84
N HIS A 217 -14.08 6.14 -4.68
CA HIS A 217 -14.96 6.17 -3.51
C HIS A 217 -14.55 7.15 -2.41
N ALA A 218 -13.42 7.87 -2.60
CA ALA A 218 -12.95 8.83 -1.62
C ALA A 218 -13.87 10.07 -1.52
N ARG A 219 -14.21 10.45 -0.29
CA ARG A 219 -14.94 11.68 -0.02
C ARG A 219 -14.12 12.92 -0.38
N GLN A 220 -12.80 12.85 -0.19
CA GLN A 220 -11.85 13.90 -0.52
C GLN A 220 -10.64 13.32 -1.24
N ARG A 221 -10.24 13.93 -2.37
CA ARG A 221 -9.08 13.54 -3.15
C ARG A 221 -8.07 14.68 -3.27
N PHE A 222 -6.80 14.34 -3.12
CA PHE A 222 -5.66 15.17 -3.50
C PHE A 222 -4.78 14.35 -4.44
N ALA A 223 -5.09 14.35 -5.74
CA ALA A 223 -4.54 13.43 -6.72
C ALA A 223 -4.57 14.05 -8.12
N GLU A 224 -3.80 15.13 -8.32
CA GLU A 224 -3.72 15.88 -9.58
C GLU A 224 -2.91 15.17 -10.66
N ASN A 225 -2.17 14.10 -10.30
CA ASN A 225 -1.32 13.35 -11.20
C ASN A 225 -1.63 11.84 -11.12
N GLY A 226 -1.20 11.08 -12.14
CA GLY A 226 -1.10 9.63 -12.05
C GLY A 226 0.06 9.22 -11.15
N THR A 227 0.32 7.92 -11.05
CA THR A 227 1.26 7.39 -10.05
C THR A 227 2.66 7.12 -10.57
N PHE A 228 2.85 6.90 -11.88
CA PHE A 228 4.15 6.65 -12.50
C PHE A 228 4.74 7.92 -13.11
N ASN A 229 5.92 8.35 -12.66
CA ASN A 229 6.60 9.57 -13.08
C ASN A 229 7.87 9.32 -13.92
N ASN A 230 8.47 8.13 -13.83
CA ASN A 230 9.72 7.77 -14.53
C ASN A 230 10.86 8.76 -14.25
N TYR A 231 11.01 9.22 -13.00
CA TYR A 231 11.96 10.25 -12.56
C TYR A 231 11.85 11.61 -13.28
N GLN A 232 10.70 11.90 -13.88
CA GLN A 232 10.39 13.18 -14.54
C GLN A 232 9.47 14.00 -13.64
N ALA A 233 10.02 14.98 -12.92
CA ALA A 233 9.30 15.75 -11.91
C ALA A 233 8.19 16.65 -12.48
N ASP A 234 8.26 16.99 -13.75
CA ASP A 234 7.31 17.81 -14.51
C ASP A 234 6.33 16.98 -15.36
N ARG A 235 6.45 15.64 -15.32
CA ARG A 235 5.55 14.76 -16.05
C ARG A 235 4.15 14.78 -15.46
N LYS A 236 3.17 15.14 -16.29
CA LYS A 236 1.76 15.00 -15.96
C LYS A 236 1.13 13.82 -16.70
N THR A 237 0.42 12.97 -15.98
CA THR A 237 -0.32 11.83 -16.53
C THR A 237 -1.61 11.63 -15.76
N SER A 238 -2.62 11.04 -16.39
CA SER A 238 -3.84 10.57 -15.70
C SER A 238 -3.81 9.07 -15.40
N SER A 239 -2.74 8.39 -15.78
CA SER A 239 -2.58 6.94 -15.60
C SER A 239 -2.17 6.63 -14.16
N ARG A 240 -3.05 5.97 -13.44
CA ARG A 240 -2.78 5.44 -12.09
C ARG A 240 -2.52 3.95 -12.21
N ILE A 241 -1.28 3.51 -12.01
CA ILE A 241 -0.91 2.09 -12.06
C ILE A 241 -0.68 1.50 -10.67
N ASP A 242 -0.54 2.36 -9.66
CA ASP A 242 -0.52 1.99 -8.26
C ASP A 242 -1.92 2.20 -7.67
N HIS A 243 -2.53 1.12 -7.19
CA HIS A 243 -3.90 1.15 -6.71
C HIS A 243 -4.00 0.76 -5.24
N VAL A 244 -4.95 1.37 -4.56
CA VAL A 244 -5.44 0.95 -3.24
C VAL A 244 -6.91 0.62 -3.39
N MET A 245 -7.24 -0.64 -3.17
CA MET A 245 -8.61 -1.16 -3.26
C MET A 245 -9.04 -1.70 -1.91
N VAL A 246 -10.31 -1.55 -1.58
CA VAL A 246 -10.87 -1.97 -0.28
C VAL A 246 -12.18 -2.71 -0.45
N SER A 247 -12.46 -3.59 0.50
CA SER A 247 -13.79 -4.20 0.60
C SER A 247 -14.85 -3.16 1.00
N PRO A 248 -16.14 -3.38 0.69
CA PRO A 248 -17.23 -2.45 1.03
C PRO A 248 -17.38 -2.15 2.53
N ALA A 249 -16.73 -2.93 3.40
CA ALA A 249 -16.73 -2.71 4.85
C ALA A 249 -16.03 -1.42 5.29
N PHE A 250 -15.15 -0.87 4.43
CA PHE A 250 -14.48 0.40 4.71
C PHE A 250 -15.20 1.59 4.07
N THR A 251 -15.22 2.71 4.75
CA THR A 251 -15.47 4.02 4.15
C THR A 251 -14.14 4.64 3.77
N VAL A 252 -14.04 5.23 2.57
CA VAL A 252 -12.83 5.92 2.11
C VAL A 252 -12.99 7.41 2.38
N ASP A 253 -12.28 7.93 3.37
CA ASP A 253 -12.40 9.32 3.77
C ASP A 253 -11.54 10.24 2.91
N ARG A 254 -10.25 9.89 2.75
CA ARG A 254 -9.29 10.67 1.95
C ARG A 254 -8.43 9.76 1.09
N TYR A 255 -8.09 10.25 -0.09
CA TYR A 255 -7.14 9.62 -1.01
C TYR A 255 -6.16 10.67 -1.51
N GLY A 256 -4.87 10.37 -1.43
CA GLY A 256 -3.81 11.25 -1.90
C GLY A 256 -2.75 10.54 -2.73
N ILE A 257 -2.28 11.19 -3.81
CA ILE A 257 -1.05 10.86 -4.52
C ILE A 257 -0.05 11.96 -4.17
N LEU A 258 1.04 11.61 -3.47
CA LEU A 258 2.00 12.60 -3.01
C LEU A 258 3.12 12.78 -4.04
N THR A 259 3.14 13.95 -4.67
CA THR A 259 4.06 14.30 -5.77
C THR A 259 5.30 15.07 -5.30
N ASN A 260 5.79 14.77 -4.10
CA ASN A 260 6.92 15.44 -3.48
C ASN A 260 8.21 15.23 -4.28
N THR A 261 9.02 16.27 -4.31
CA THR A 261 10.41 16.23 -4.80
C THR A 261 11.36 16.55 -3.65
N TYR A 262 12.64 16.28 -3.84
CA TYR A 262 13.71 16.68 -2.91
C TYR A 262 14.87 17.33 -3.66
N TRP A 263 15.71 18.03 -2.93
CA TRP A 263 16.94 18.62 -3.46
C TRP A 263 18.12 17.70 -3.16
N ASN A 264 18.84 17.29 -4.21
CA ASN A 264 20.08 16.54 -4.11
C ASN A 264 21.25 17.45 -4.42
N GLY A 265 22.25 17.51 -3.54
CA GLY A 265 23.36 18.46 -3.62
C GLY A 265 23.23 19.64 -2.64
N GLN A 266 24.08 20.66 -2.79
CA GLN A 266 24.14 21.82 -1.90
C GLN A 266 24.09 23.12 -2.68
N GLY A 267 23.51 24.17 -2.09
CA GLY A 267 23.42 25.51 -2.65
C GLY A 267 22.76 25.53 -4.03
N ASP A 268 23.23 26.46 -4.87
CA ASP A 268 22.68 26.67 -6.23
C ASP A 268 23.01 25.53 -7.22
N GLN A 269 23.83 24.57 -6.80
CA GLN A 269 24.15 23.36 -7.58
C GLN A 269 23.22 22.17 -7.27
N ALA A 270 22.22 22.36 -6.41
CA ALA A 270 21.30 21.31 -6.06
C ALA A 270 20.31 20.99 -7.19
N ASP A 271 20.17 19.70 -7.50
CA ASP A 271 19.19 19.20 -8.46
C ASP A 271 17.88 18.84 -7.78
N ARG A 272 16.75 19.17 -8.41
CA ARG A 272 15.44 18.72 -7.96
C ARG A 272 15.20 17.29 -8.44
N ARG A 273 15.02 16.37 -7.51
CA ARG A 273 14.88 14.91 -7.75
C ARG A 273 13.59 14.35 -7.17
N LEU A 274 13.22 13.16 -7.62
CA LEU A 274 12.08 12.38 -7.14
C LEU A 274 12.58 11.22 -6.27
N PRO A 275 11.89 10.91 -5.15
CA PRO A 275 12.29 9.81 -4.25
C PRO A 275 12.16 8.42 -4.90
N SER A 276 11.24 8.26 -5.84
CA SER A 276 11.01 7.06 -6.66
C SER A 276 10.51 7.47 -8.05
N ASP A 277 10.58 6.57 -9.01
CA ASP A 277 9.91 6.70 -10.31
C ASP A 277 8.39 6.49 -10.24
N HIS A 278 7.88 6.17 -9.04
CA HIS A 278 6.47 6.19 -8.68
C HIS A 278 6.20 7.21 -7.57
N TYR A 279 4.97 7.74 -7.56
CA TYR A 279 4.44 8.52 -6.44
C TYR A 279 3.70 7.60 -5.47
N PRO A 280 3.89 7.76 -4.15
CA PRO A 280 3.13 6.97 -3.18
C PRO A 280 1.66 7.38 -3.16
N VAL A 281 0.82 6.41 -2.89
CA VAL A 281 -0.62 6.57 -2.67
C VAL A 281 -0.92 6.35 -1.20
N PHE A 282 -1.62 7.30 -0.57
CA PHE A 282 -2.05 7.18 0.83
C PHE A 282 -3.56 7.37 0.96
N VAL A 283 -4.17 6.59 1.84
CA VAL A 283 -5.63 6.54 2.00
C VAL A 283 -6.01 6.48 3.47
N HIS A 284 -6.87 7.39 3.90
CA HIS A 284 -7.56 7.31 5.18
C HIS A 284 -8.86 6.52 5.02
N LEU A 285 -8.98 5.46 5.80
CA LEU A 285 -10.14 4.58 5.85
C LEU A 285 -10.81 4.67 7.21
N SER A 286 -12.12 4.47 7.24
CA SER A 286 -12.85 4.19 8.48
C SER A 286 -13.69 2.93 8.33
N PHE A 287 -13.85 2.20 9.47
CA PHE A 287 -14.61 0.95 9.53
C PHE A 287 -16.10 1.23 9.76
#